data_667d032e92a3bcaf858e1a130869514b
#
_entry.id   667d032e92a3bcaf858e1a130869514b
#
_cell.length_a   1.000
_cell.length_b   1.000
_cell.length_c   1.000
_cell.angle_alpha   90.00
_cell.angle_beta   90.00
_cell.angle_gamma   90.00
#
_symmetry.space_group_name_H-M   'P 1'
#
loop_
_entity.id
_entity.type
_entity.pdbx_description
1 polymer ?
#
loop_
_entity_poly.entity_id
_entity_poly.type
_entity_poly.pdbx_seq_one_letter_code
_entity_poly.pdbx_strand_id
1 'polypeptide(L)'
;MTTLSMATGRYDTTQALFDGSVGVEGAQVVMQTEANLSKIFERVLRRAEFDVAELGWTFYLRSFGPDSPYVALPIFPNRVFRQSCVFVNRTSGITRPEDLVGRTIGEWGVYGQDSGVWAKGILADEYGFRPQANRWVIGGLDSPAEPFGFVPQIRPDGIDITDAPAGTSLAGLLESGEIDALFTANVPQSVLDGSAKNIVRLFEDFEAVERDYYRRTGIYPMMHPVVIRRDRLGLARAVFDGFQAAKQAAEQRYAHARRLFGATLMLPWASRLMDENAKLFSGDWWPYGTEANRHTVDTFLRYHYDQGLSERRLTVDEVFTPGF
;
A
#
# COMPACT_ATOMS: atom_id res chain seq x y z
N MET A 1 23.69 -20.03 15.37
CA MET A 1 22.77 -18.90 15.19
C MET A 1 22.02 -19.14 13.89
N THR A 2 20.70 -19.04 13.89
CA THR A 2 19.90 -19.27 12.67
C THR A 2 20.08 -18.08 11.72
N THR A 3 20.33 -18.33 10.44
CA THR A 3 20.26 -17.26 9.42
C THR A 3 18.82 -17.04 9.04
N LEU A 4 18.39 -15.77 8.99
CA LEU A 4 17.03 -15.34 8.65
C LEU A 4 17.10 -14.43 7.41
N SER A 5 16.57 -14.92 6.28
CA SER A 5 16.45 -14.12 5.06
C SER A 5 15.21 -13.25 5.15
N MET A 6 15.38 -11.91 5.01
CA MET A 6 14.31 -10.96 5.12
C MET A 6 14.26 -10.03 3.91
N ALA A 7 13.08 -9.76 3.36
CA ALA A 7 12.91 -8.87 2.22
C ALA A 7 11.80 -7.84 2.44
N THR A 8 12.15 -6.56 2.38
CA THR A 8 11.20 -5.43 2.52
C THR A 8 11.62 -4.24 1.66
N GLY A 9 10.76 -3.27 1.51
CA GLY A 9 11.14 -1.94 1.07
C GLY A 9 12.14 -1.30 2.04
N ARG A 10 13.03 -0.47 1.51
CA ARG A 10 13.95 0.32 2.33
C ARG A 10 13.26 1.62 2.72
N TYR A 11 12.60 1.59 3.87
CA TYR A 11 11.89 2.74 4.46
C TYR A 11 12.65 3.28 5.67
N ASP A 12 12.27 4.44 6.15
CA ASP A 12 12.79 4.96 7.41
C ASP A 12 12.57 3.97 8.56
N THR A 13 11.40 3.31 8.57
CA THR A 13 11.00 2.32 9.57
C THR A 13 11.76 1.00 9.49
N THR A 14 12.45 0.71 8.38
CA THR A 14 13.22 -0.52 8.18
C THR A 14 14.72 -0.28 8.04
N GLN A 15 15.17 0.97 7.90
CA GLN A 15 16.56 1.32 7.63
C GLN A 15 17.55 0.72 8.64
N ALA A 16 17.19 0.69 9.92
CA ALA A 16 18.05 0.17 10.98
C ALA A 16 18.28 -1.36 10.90
N LEU A 17 17.36 -2.10 10.27
CA LEU A 17 17.57 -3.52 9.96
C LEU A 17 18.55 -3.68 8.78
N PHE A 18 18.50 -2.78 7.79
CA PHE A 18 19.39 -2.82 6.63
C PHE A 18 20.84 -2.45 6.94
N ASP A 19 21.06 -1.50 7.85
CA ASP A 19 22.41 -1.07 8.24
C ASP A 19 22.99 -1.89 9.42
N GLY A 20 22.18 -2.82 9.97
CA GLY A 20 22.58 -3.71 11.05
C GLY A 20 22.66 -3.06 12.42
N SER A 21 22.21 -1.80 12.58
CA SER A 21 22.16 -1.15 13.91
C SER A 21 21.05 -1.71 14.79
N VAL A 22 20.06 -2.39 14.19
CA VAL A 22 19.05 -3.21 14.86
C VAL A 22 19.07 -4.61 14.26
N GLY A 23 18.99 -5.64 15.11
CA GLY A 23 18.91 -7.03 14.70
C GLY A 23 17.62 -7.71 15.13
N VAL A 24 17.55 -9.02 14.92
CA VAL A 24 16.50 -9.93 15.39
C VAL A 24 17.15 -10.88 16.40
N GLU A 25 16.62 -10.94 17.60
CA GLU A 25 17.17 -11.78 18.68
C GLU A 25 17.20 -13.26 18.24
N GLY A 26 18.32 -13.94 18.48
CA GLY A 26 18.51 -15.35 18.16
C GLY A 26 18.78 -15.64 16.68
N ALA A 27 18.83 -14.63 15.79
CA ALA A 27 19.07 -14.81 14.37
C ALA A 27 20.13 -13.85 13.80
N GLN A 28 20.82 -14.33 12.77
CA GLN A 28 21.62 -13.47 11.88
C GLN A 28 20.74 -13.05 10.70
N VAL A 29 20.46 -11.77 10.57
CA VAL A 29 19.57 -11.21 9.54
C VAL A 29 20.35 -10.95 8.25
N VAL A 30 19.79 -11.37 7.11
CA VAL A 30 20.23 -10.99 5.77
C VAL A 30 19.11 -10.24 5.08
N MET A 31 19.24 -8.91 5.01
CA MET A 31 18.23 -8.01 4.41
C MET A 31 18.39 -7.96 2.90
N GLN A 32 17.25 -8.01 2.19
CA GLN A 32 17.13 -7.82 0.75
C GLN A 32 16.06 -6.78 0.43
N THR A 33 16.21 -6.10 -0.69
CA THR A 33 15.22 -5.14 -1.20
C THR A 33 15.21 -5.16 -2.72
N GLU A 34 14.14 -4.66 -3.31
CA GLU A 34 13.99 -4.44 -4.75
C GLU A 34 13.49 -3.02 -4.98
N ALA A 35 13.89 -2.42 -6.09
CA ALA A 35 13.39 -1.10 -6.48
C ALA A 35 11.86 -1.11 -6.75
N ASN A 36 11.34 -2.22 -7.22
CA ASN A 36 9.91 -2.48 -7.38
C ASN A 36 9.49 -3.61 -6.45
N LEU A 37 8.68 -3.30 -5.45
CA LEU A 37 8.23 -4.27 -4.43
C LEU A 37 7.45 -5.44 -5.01
N SER A 38 6.79 -5.29 -6.17
CA SER A 38 6.10 -6.41 -6.81
C SER A 38 7.02 -7.58 -7.12
N LYS A 39 8.32 -7.33 -7.30
CA LYS A 39 9.34 -8.39 -7.47
C LYS A 39 9.58 -9.17 -6.17
N ILE A 40 9.54 -8.52 -5.01
CA ILE A 40 9.57 -9.21 -3.72
C ILE A 40 8.32 -10.08 -3.59
N PHE A 41 7.13 -9.53 -3.88
CA PHE A 41 5.86 -10.25 -3.80
C PHE A 41 5.83 -11.48 -4.70
N GLU A 42 6.32 -11.38 -5.93
CA GLU A 42 6.44 -12.50 -6.84
C GLU A 42 7.34 -13.60 -6.29
N ARG A 43 8.52 -13.26 -5.73
CA ARG A 43 9.47 -14.20 -5.13
C ARG A 43 8.88 -14.89 -3.89
N VAL A 44 8.13 -14.16 -3.07
CA VAL A 44 7.36 -14.69 -1.93
C VAL A 44 6.34 -15.72 -2.41
N LEU A 45 5.47 -15.34 -3.33
CA LEU A 45 4.31 -16.14 -3.71
C LEU A 45 4.68 -17.35 -4.60
N ARG A 46 5.63 -17.17 -5.52
CA ARG A 46 6.03 -18.25 -6.43
C ARG A 46 7.02 -19.25 -5.84
N ARG A 47 7.88 -18.80 -4.91
CA ARG A 47 9.06 -19.58 -4.48
C ARG A 47 9.18 -19.77 -2.98
N ALA A 48 8.36 -19.07 -2.18
CA ALA A 48 8.54 -18.99 -0.72
C ALA A 48 9.99 -18.67 -0.32
N GLU A 49 10.62 -17.74 -1.06
CA GLU A 49 12.07 -17.56 -1.07
C GLU A 49 12.63 -16.99 0.24
N PHE A 50 11.85 -16.18 0.94
CA PHE A 50 12.29 -15.50 2.15
C PHE A 50 11.69 -16.14 3.40
N ASP A 51 12.42 -16.07 4.52
CA ASP A 51 11.87 -16.47 5.82
C ASP A 51 10.86 -15.42 6.34
N VAL A 52 11.14 -14.14 6.07
CA VAL A 52 10.28 -12.98 6.41
C VAL A 52 10.23 -12.03 5.23
N ALA A 53 9.06 -11.53 4.87
CA ALA A 53 8.95 -10.57 3.78
C ALA A 53 7.79 -9.59 3.97
N GLU A 54 7.92 -8.42 3.37
CA GLU A 54 6.80 -7.53 3.10
C GLU A 54 5.98 -8.13 1.95
N LEU A 55 4.64 -8.13 2.09
CA LEU A 55 3.72 -8.62 1.08
C LEU A 55 2.47 -7.74 1.05
N GLY A 56 2.03 -7.32 -0.14
CA GLY A 56 0.82 -6.55 -0.28
C GLY A 56 -0.40 -7.27 0.31
N TRP A 57 -1.31 -6.50 0.93
CA TRP A 57 -2.50 -7.05 1.57
C TRP A 57 -3.33 -7.92 0.65
N THR A 58 -3.68 -7.41 -0.54
CA THR A 58 -4.49 -8.15 -1.51
C THR A 58 -3.79 -9.43 -1.96
N PHE A 59 -2.47 -9.41 -2.09
CA PHE A 59 -1.68 -10.58 -2.49
C PHE A 59 -1.62 -11.62 -1.37
N TYR A 60 -1.47 -11.17 -0.11
CA TYR A 60 -1.57 -12.03 1.05
C TYR A 60 -2.96 -12.69 1.13
N LEU A 61 -4.03 -11.90 1.05
CA LEU A 61 -5.41 -12.41 1.15
C LEU A 61 -5.78 -13.39 0.03
N ARG A 62 -5.29 -13.18 -1.19
CA ARG A 62 -5.50 -14.11 -2.32
C ARG A 62 -4.73 -15.42 -2.17
N SER A 63 -3.65 -15.44 -1.37
CA SER A 63 -2.88 -16.62 -1.05
C SER A 63 -3.21 -17.18 0.35
N PHE A 64 -4.13 -16.56 1.06
CA PHE A 64 -4.49 -16.91 2.43
C PHE A 64 -5.20 -18.28 2.49
N GLY A 65 -4.73 -19.15 3.38
CA GLY A 65 -5.31 -20.46 3.57
C GLY A 65 -4.42 -21.40 4.38
N PRO A 66 -4.89 -22.62 4.67
CA PRO A 66 -4.14 -23.59 5.46
C PRO A 66 -2.83 -24.03 4.76
N ASP A 67 -2.84 -24.05 3.42
CA ASP A 67 -1.69 -24.46 2.60
C ASP A 67 -0.71 -23.32 2.32
N SER A 68 -1.04 -22.08 2.70
CA SER A 68 -0.13 -20.94 2.54
C SER A 68 1.13 -21.17 3.38
N PRO A 69 2.34 -21.06 2.80
CA PRO A 69 3.56 -21.20 3.56
C PRO A 69 3.80 -20.04 4.53
N TYR A 70 3.04 -18.95 4.40
CA TYR A 70 3.18 -17.73 5.17
C TYR A 70 1.97 -17.43 6.03
N VAL A 71 2.23 -16.70 7.12
CA VAL A 71 1.24 -16.02 7.96
C VAL A 71 1.67 -14.58 8.20
N ALA A 72 0.72 -13.67 8.33
CA ALA A 72 1.02 -12.27 8.58
C ALA A 72 1.32 -11.99 10.06
N LEU A 73 2.27 -11.09 10.27
CA LEU A 73 2.50 -10.38 11.51
C LEU A 73 1.87 -8.97 11.39
N PRO A 74 1.34 -8.40 12.46
CA PRO A 74 0.75 -7.05 12.41
C PRO A 74 1.82 -5.96 12.42
N ILE A 75 2.70 -6.01 11.43
CA ILE A 75 3.79 -5.06 11.16
C ILE A 75 3.51 -4.43 9.81
N PHE A 76 3.47 -3.10 9.75
CA PHE A 76 3.08 -2.35 8.56
C PHE A 76 4.14 -1.32 8.16
N PRO A 77 5.18 -1.73 7.40
CA PRO A 77 6.27 -0.84 7.03
C PRO A 77 5.85 0.31 6.12
N ASN A 78 4.75 0.12 5.38
CA ASN A 78 4.27 1.06 4.37
C ASN A 78 2.83 1.50 4.69
N ARG A 79 2.66 2.83 4.87
CA ARG A 79 1.36 3.50 5.02
C ARG A 79 1.30 4.70 4.09
N VAL A 80 0.21 4.84 3.35
CA VAL A 80 0.00 5.97 2.43
C VAL A 80 -1.50 6.24 2.31
N PHE A 81 -1.90 7.50 2.45
CA PHE A 81 -3.25 7.91 2.08
C PHE A 81 -3.50 7.70 0.59
N ARG A 82 -4.75 7.52 0.19
CA ARG A 82 -5.08 7.07 -1.17
C ARG A 82 -6.01 7.99 -1.96
N GLN A 83 -6.41 9.09 -1.41
CA GLN A 83 -7.09 10.13 -2.18
C GLN A 83 -6.13 10.77 -3.21
N SER A 84 -4.86 10.92 -2.85
CA SER A 84 -3.80 11.43 -3.74
C SER A 84 -3.42 10.50 -4.89
N CYS A 85 -3.86 9.23 -4.88
CA CYS A 85 -3.50 8.23 -5.90
C CYS A 85 -4.53 8.12 -7.04
N VAL A 86 -5.56 8.96 -7.04
CA VAL A 86 -6.57 9.04 -8.11
C VAL A 86 -6.23 10.18 -9.05
N PHE A 87 -5.92 9.83 -10.29
CA PHE A 87 -5.64 10.78 -11.36
C PHE A 87 -6.77 10.78 -12.38
N VAL A 88 -6.99 11.90 -13.04
CA VAL A 88 -8.02 12.05 -14.08
C VAL A 88 -7.43 12.76 -15.29
N ASN A 89 -8.02 12.50 -16.47
CA ASN A 89 -7.75 13.32 -17.63
C ASN A 89 -8.50 14.65 -17.51
N ARG A 90 -7.80 15.76 -17.59
CA ARG A 90 -8.34 17.13 -17.46
C ARG A 90 -9.50 17.40 -18.42
N THR A 91 -9.53 16.76 -19.59
CA THR A 91 -10.55 16.95 -20.60
C THR A 91 -11.76 16.02 -20.46
N SER A 92 -11.72 15.07 -19.50
CA SER A 92 -12.80 14.11 -19.27
C SER A 92 -14.06 14.73 -18.67
N GLY A 93 -13.97 15.97 -18.13
CA GLY A 93 -15.04 16.63 -17.41
C GLY A 93 -15.21 16.12 -15.96
N ILE A 94 -14.31 15.27 -15.46
CA ILE A 94 -14.31 14.82 -14.06
C ILE A 94 -13.69 15.92 -13.20
N THR A 95 -14.45 16.48 -12.27
CA THR A 95 -14.01 17.53 -11.34
C THR A 95 -14.20 17.13 -9.87
N ARG A 96 -14.99 16.09 -9.61
CA ARG A 96 -15.30 15.58 -8.27
C ARG A 96 -15.52 14.05 -8.34
N PRO A 97 -15.46 13.34 -7.20
CA PRO A 97 -15.58 11.88 -7.17
C PRO A 97 -16.86 11.33 -7.80
N GLU A 98 -18.00 12.04 -7.68
CA GLU A 98 -19.28 11.60 -8.23
C GLU A 98 -19.28 11.56 -9.76
N ASP A 99 -18.41 12.32 -10.41
CA ASP A 99 -18.27 12.34 -11.87
C ASP A 99 -17.58 11.10 -12.43
N LEU A 100 -17.04 10.23 -11.55
CA LEU A 100 -16.40 8.96 -11.95
C LEU A 100 -17.42 7.90 -12.42
N VAL A 101 -18.72 8.09 -12.19
CA VAL A 101 -19.75 7.12 -12.59
C VAL A 101 -19.81 6.97 -14.10
N GLY A 102 -19.79 5.73 -14.60
CA GLY A 102 -19.86 5.40 -16.03
C GLY A 102 -18.54 5.61 -16.79
N ARG A 103 -17.45 5.90 -16.11
CA ARG A 103 -16.16 6.19 -16.73
C ARG A 103 -15.33 4.94 -16.99
N THR A 104 -14.35 5.09 -17.87
CA THR A 104 -13.30 4.09 -18.10
C THR A 104 -12.11 4.43 -17.21
N ILE A 105 -11.77 3.52 -16.29
CA ILE A 105 -10.77 3.75 -15.24
C ILE A 105 -9.63 2.74 -15.37
N GLY A 106 -8.40 3.22 -15.44
CA GLY A 106 -7.21 2.38 -15.36
C GLY A 106 -6.92 1.97 -13.91
N GLU A 107 -6.50 0.73 -13.69
CA GLU A 107 -5.93 0.30 -12.41
C GLU A 107 -4.62 -0.44 -12.65
N TRP A 108 -3.57 -0.02 -11.97
CA TRP A 108 -2.23 -0.53 -12.21
C TRP A 108 -2.04 -1.96 -11.72
N GLY A 109 -1.52 -2.81 -12.60
CA GLY A 109 -0.95 -4.14 -12.31
C GLY A 109 -1.98 -5.26 -12.15
N VAL A 110 -3.06 -5.07 -11.39
CA VAL A 110 -4.14 -6.05 -11.19
C VAL A 110 -5.37 -5.36 -10.62
N TYR A 111 -6.57 -5.77 -11.05
CA TYR A 111 -7.79 -5.31 -10.42
C TYR A 111 -7.81 -5.68 -8.93
N GLY A 112 -8.02 -4.68 -8.07
CA GLY A 112 -8.00 -4.88 -6.63
C GLY A 112 -6.60 -5.06 -6.05
N GLN A 113 -5.59 -4.35 -6.58
CA GLN A 113 -4.33 -4.19 -5.87
C GLN A 113 -4.52 -3.25 -4.66
N ASP A 114 -3.59 -3.24 -3.69
CA ASP A 114 -3.80 -2.59 -2.39
C ASP A 114 -4.24 -1.14 -2.46
N SER A 115 -3.59 -0.33 -3.30
CA SER A 115 -3.96 1.08 -3.46
C SER A 115 -5.33 1.26 -4.10
N GLY A 116 -5.68 0.38 -5.04
CA GLY A 116 -6.99 0.36 -5.69
C GLY A 116 -8.10 -0.07 -4.74
N VAL A 117 -7.87 -1.07 -3.89
CA VAL A 117 -8.83 -1.49 -2.86
C VAL A 117 -9.14 -0.33 -1.91
N TRP A 118 -8.10 0.32 -1.39
CA TRP A 118 -8.27 1.48 -0.53
C TRP A 118 -8.98 2.64 -1.23
N ALA A 119 -8.54 3.03 -2.44
CA ALA A 119 -9.13 4.13 -3.16
C ALA A 119 -10.61 3.89 -3.47
N LYS A 120 -10.96 2.70 -4.02
CA LYS A 120 -12.35 2.33 -4.30
C LYS A 120 -13.22 2.30 -3.04
N GLY A 121 -12.68 1.73 -1.93
CA GLY A 121 -13.40 1.65 -0.66
C GLY A 121 -13.63 3.02 -0.02
N ILE A 122 -12.61 3.88 0.02
CA ILE A 122 -12.73 5.26 0.52
C ILE A 122 -13.74 6.04 -0.33
N LEU A 123 -13.64 5.96 -1.66
CA LEU A 123 -14.58 6.65 -2.55
C LEU A 123 -16.01 6.11 -2.41
N ALA A 124 -16.18 4.82 -2.13
CA ALA A 124 -17.50 4.24 -1.87
C ALA A 124 -18.11 4.78 -0.57
N ASP A 125 -17.36 4.79 0.52
CA ASP A 125 -17.84 5.26 1.83
C ASP A 125 -18.11 6.76 1.84
N GLU A 126 -17.23 7.56 1.23
CA GLU A 126 -17.28 9.03 1.30
C GLU A 126 -18.17 9.67 0.22
N TYR A 127 -18.26 9.05 -0.97
CA TYR A 127 -18.88 9.66 -2.15
C TYR A 127 -19.86 8.72 -2.89
N GLY A 128 -20.14 7.53 -2.34
CA GLY A 128 -21.06 6.59 -2.95
C GLY A 128 -20.57 5.96 -4.26
N PHE A 129 -19.25 5.94 -4.49
CA PHE A 129 -18.65 5.32 -5.67
C PHE A 129 -18.94 3.83 -5.74
N ARG A 130 -19.28 3.33 -6.91
CA ARG A 130 -19.55 1.91 -7.17
C ARG A 130 -18.65 1.41 -8.30
N PRO A 131 -17.71 0.50 -8.03
CA PRO A 131 -16.83 -0.06 -9.07
C PRO A 131 -17.59 -0.68 -10.25
N GLN A 132 -18.77 -1.28 -9.99
CA GLN A 132 -19.63 -1.92 -10.99
C GLN A 132 -20.22 -0.94 -12.02
N ALA A 133 -20.28 0.35 -11.67
CA ALA A 133 -20.78 1.39 -12.56
C ALA A 133 -19.75 1.83 -13.62
N ASN A 134 -18.55 1.25 -13.60
CA ASN A 134 -17.42 1.70 -14.41
C ASN A 134 -16.82 0.55 -15.24
N ARG A 135 -16.06 0.90 -16.27
CA ARG A 135 -15.18 -0.01 -17.01
C ARG A 135 -13.76 0.11 -16.49
N TRP A 136 -13.09 -1.03 -16.32
CA TRP A 136 -11.73 -1.08 -15.78
C TRP A 136 -10.75 -1.59 -16.83
N VAL A 137 -9.60 -0.92 -16.91
CA VAL A 137 -8.50 -1.28 -17.80
C VAL A 137 -7.27 -1.56 -16.94
N ILE A 138 -6.74 -2.79 -17.01
CA ILE A 138 -5.61 -3.23 -16.20
C ILE A 138 -4.34 -3.27 -17.04
N GLY A 139 -3.25 -2.71 -16.54
CA GLY A 139 -1.98 -2.68 -17.28
C GLY A 139 -0.81 -2.09 -16.51
N GLY A 140 0.28 -1.87 -17.23
CA GLY A 140 1.47 -1.18 -16.71
C GLY A 140 1.25 0.33 -16.59
N LEU A 141 1.92 0.96 -15.62
CA LEU A 141 1.75 2.40 -15.36
C LEU A 141 2.37 3.27 -16.44
N ASP A 142 3.70 3.31 -16.49
CA ASP A 142 4.48 4.19 -17.38
C ASP A 142 5.03 3.47 -18.63
N SER A 143 4.97 2.16 -18.62
CA SER A 143 5.38 1.29 -19.74
C SER A 143 4.38 0.15 -19.91
N PRO A 144 4.27 -0.39 -21.15
CA PRO A 144 3.45 -1.56 -21.39
C PRO A 144 3.87 -2.73 -20.51
N ALA A 145 2.91 -3.34 -19.82
CA ALA A 145 3.14 -4.55 -19.03
C ALA A 145 1.84 -5.34 -18.92
N GLU A 146 1.98 -6.66 -18.94
CA GLU A 146 0.88 -7.56 -18.62
C GLU A 146 0.45 -7.42 -17.15
N PRO A 147 -0.80 -7.74 -16.81
CA PRO A 147 -1.24 -7.87 -15.43
C PRO A 147 -0.34 -8.82 -14.63
N PHE A 148 -0.24 -8.59 -13.31
CA PHE A 148 0.62 -9.39 -12.45
C PHE A 148 0.27 -10.88 -12.48
N GLY A 149 1.08 -11.69 -13.15
CA GLY A 149 0.87 -13.14 -13.34
C GLY A 149 1.26 -14.01 -12.15
N PHE A 150 1.66 -13.42 -11.01
CA PHE A 150 2.05 -14.18 -9.81
C PHE A 150 0.91 -14.34 -8.79
N VAL A 151 -0.28 -13.81 -9.09
CA VAL A 151 -1.51 -13.99 -8.31
C VAL A 151 -2.68 -14.33 -9.24
N PRO A 152 -3.72 -15.02 -8.75
CA PRO A 152 -4.96 -15.21 -9.50
C PRO A 152 -5.57 -13.86 -9.92
N GLN A 153 -5.96 -13.76 -11.19
CA GLN A 153 -6.70 -12.60 -11.70
C GLN A 153 -8.17 -12.77 -11.31
N ILE A 154 -8.59 -11.99 -10.31
CA ILE A 154 -10.00 -12.00 -9.88
C ILE A 154 -10.74 -10.96 -10.71
N ARG A 155 -11.79 -11.40 -11.37
CA ARG A 155 -12.72 -10.55 -12.14
C ARG A 155 -14.13 -10.78 -11.56
N PRO A 156 -14.54 -9.97 -10.57
CA PRO A 156 -15.84 -10.17 -9.92
C PRO A 156 -17.01 -10.04 -10.91
N ASP A 157 -18.05 -10.82 -10.69
CA ASP A 157 -19.25 -10.78 -11.52
C ASP A 157 -19.85 -9.37 -11.55
N GLY A 158 -20.29 -8.95 -12.72
CA GLY A 158 -20.92 -7.64 -12.93
C GLY A 158 -19.96 -6.45 -12.97
N ILE A 159 -18.65 -6.68 -12.97
CA ILE A 159 -17.64 -5.64 -13.20
C ILE A 159 -16.99 -5.85 -14.57
N ASP A 160 -17.04 -4.82 -15.42
CA ASP A 160 -16.40 -4.83 -16.73
C ASP A 160 -14.89 -4.56 -16.57
N ILE A 161 -14.06 -5.60 -16.75
CA ILE A 161 -12.60 -5.54 -16.58
C ILE A 161 -11.94 -6.08 -17.85
N THR A 162 -11.07 -5.26 -18.45
CA THR A 162 -10.27 -5.62 -19.62
C THR A 162 -8.79 -5.35 -19.35
N ASP A 163 -7.93 -5.99 -20.12
CA ASP A 163 -6.50 -5.68 -20.10
C ASP A 163 -6.21 -4.52 -21.04
N ALA A 164 -5.19 -3.71 -20.73
CA ALA A 164 -4.76 -2.61 -21.59
C ALA A 164 -4.32 -3.14 -22.97
N PRO A 165 -4.60 -2.42 -24.06
CA PRO A 165 -4.13 -2.81 -25.38
C PRO A 165 -2.63 -3.03 -25.42
N ALA A 166 -2.18 -4.04 -26.16
CA ALA A 166 -0.75 -4.35 -26.29
C ALA A 166 0.05 -3.13 -26.76
N GLY A 167 1.19 -2.91 -26.12
CA GLY A 167 2.06 -1.77 -26.44
C GLY A 167 1.64 -0.43 -25.83
N THR A 168 0.57 -0.39 -25.01
CA THR A 168 0.12 0.83 -24.32
C THR A 168 0.47 0.82 -22.84
N SER A 169 0.51 1.99 -22.21
CA SER A 169 0.62 2.18 -20.78
C SER A 169 -0.58 2.95 -20.24
N LEU A 170 -0.95 2.73 -18.98
CA LEU A 170 -2.11 3.42 -18.39
C LEU A 170 -1.92 4.94 -18.33
N ALA A 171 -0.70 5.43 -18.07
CA ALA A 171 -0.40 6.85 -18.12
C ALA A 171 -0.56 7.41 -19.55
N GLY A 172 -0.13 6.66 -20.57
CA GLY A 172 -0.35 7.03 -21.97
C GLY A 172 -1.82 7.08 -22.37
N LEU A 173 -2.60 6.07 -21.97
CA LEU A 173 -4.05 6.01 -22.22
C LEU A 173 -4.79 7.15 -21.48
N LEU A 174 -4.34 7.50 -20.24
CA LEU A 174 -4.91 8.62 -19.51
C LEU A 174 -4.56 9.97 -20.17
N GLU A 175 -3.32 10.15 -20.62
CA GLU A 175 -2.87 11.37 -21.30
C GLU A 175 -3.64 11.60 -22.62
N SER A 176 -3.88 10.52 -23.39
CA SER A 176 -4.63 10.58 -24.66
C SER A 176 -6.14 10.76 -24.46
N GLY A 177 -6.68 10.43 -23.28
CA GLY A 177 -8.11 10.42 -23.00
C GLY A 177 -8.84 9.15 -23.42
N GLU A 178 -8.10 8.08 -23.71
CA GLU A 178 -8.68 6.74 -23.95
C GLU A 178 -9.20 6.09 -22.66
N ILE A 179 -8.64 6.48 -21.51
CA ILE A 179 -9.25 6.27 -20.19
C ILE A 179 -9.47 7.62 -19.51
N ASP A 180 -10.52 7.72 -18.71
CA ASP A 180 -10.94 8.97 -18.04
C ASP A 180 -10.21 9.21 -16.72
N ALA A 181 -9.89 8.13 -16.00
CA ALA A 181 -9.25 8.17 -14.69
C ALA A 181 -8.27 7.00 -14.51
N LEU A 182 -7.40 7.09 -13.50
CA LEU A 182 -6.38 6.11 -13.16
C LEU A 182 -6.24 5.98 -11.65
N PHE A 183 -6.31 4.75 -11.14
CA PHE A 183 -6.00 4.39 -9.76
C PHE A 183 -4.66 3.66 -9.73
N THR A 184 -3.69 4.19 -8.99
CA THR A 184 -2.31 3.68 -9.05
C THR A 184 -1.61 3.73 -7.70
N ALA A 185 -0.61 2.87 -7.50
CA ALA A 185 0.24 2.90 -6.31
C ALA A 185 1.37 3.93 -6.41
N ASN A 186 1.75 4.33 -7.63
CA ASN A 186 2.84 5.25 -7.90
C ASN A 186 2.33 6.45 -8.69
N VAL A 187 2.99 7.58 -8.53
CA VAL A 187 2.72 8.77 -9.35
C VAL A 187 3.23 8.51 -10.76
N PRO A 188 2.44 8.77 -11.83
CA PRO A 188 2.93 8.66 -13.20
C PRO A 188 4.18 9.50 -13.43
N GLN A 189 5.16 8.95 -14.15
CA GLN A 189 6.45 9.64 -14.39
C GLN A 189 6.25 10.99 -15.06
N SER A 190 5.31 11.08 -16.00
CA SER A 190 5.00 12.32 -16.71
C SER A 190 4.46 13.44 -15.80
N VAL A 191 3.83 13.08 -14.68
CA VAL A 191 3.41 14.05 -13.66
C VAL A 191 4.63 14.52 -12.84
N LEU A 192 5.56 13.61 -12.52
CA LEU A 192 6.75 13.93 -11.73
C LEU A 192 7.72 14.85 -12.48
N ASP A 193 7.91 14.64 -13.76
CA ASP A 193 8.83 15.45 -14.59
C ASP A 193 8.14 16.66 -15.28
N GLY A 194 6.83 16.83 -15.04
CA GLY A 194 6.06 17.95 -15.56
C GLY A 194 5.72 17.85 -17.05
N SER A 195 5.94 16.70 -17.71
CA SER A 195 5.63 16.51 -19.12
C SER A 195 4.15 16.21 -19.40
N ALA A 196 3.39 15.77 -18.37
CA ALA A 196 1.96 15.55 -18.48
C ALA A 196 1.21 16.86 -18.81
N LYS A 197 0.36 16.83 -19.82
CA LYS A 197 -0.48 17.98 -20.22
C LYS A 197 -1.90 17.84 -19.69
N ASN A 198 -2.41 16.61 -19.67
CA ASN A 198 -3.80 16.30 -19.37
C ASN A 198 -3.98 15.52 -18.08
N ILE A 199 -2.93 14.99 -17.46
CA ILE A 199 -3.03 14.21 -16.22
C ILE A 199 -3.00 15.16 -15.02
N VAL A 200 -4.05 15.13 -14.20
CA VAL A 200 -4.14 15.87 -12.93
C VAL A 200 -4.68 14.96 -11.82
N ARG A 201 -4.44 15.32 -10.56
CA ARG A 201 -5.11 14.63 -9.45
C ARG A 201 -6.59 15.00 -9.39
N LEU A 202 -7.44 14.03 -9.06
CA LEU A 202 -8.87 14.28 -8.79
C LEU A 202 -9.04 15.23 -7.60
N PHE A 203 -8.25 15.04 -6.55
CA PHE A 203 -8.21 15.92 -5.39
C PHE A 203 -7.00 16.84 -5.52
N GLU A 204 -7.22 18.08 -5.94
CA GLU A 204 -6.15 19.06 -6.10
C GLU A 204 -5.45 19.33 -4.75
N ASP A 205 -6.24 19.65 -3.71
CA ASP A 205 -5.76 19.75 -2.32
C ASP A 205 -5.95 18.41 -1.58
N PHE A 206 -5.25 17.38 -2.06
CA PHE A 206 -5.34 16.04 -1.48
C PHE A 206 -4.88 16.02 -0.01
N GLU A 207 -3.92 16.87 0.39
CA GLU A 207 -3.46 16.93 1.77
C GLU A 207 -4.59 17.33 2.73
N ALA A 208 -5.35 18.38 2.40
CA ALA A 208 -6.49 18.79 3.20
C ALA A 208 -7.57 17.69 3.28
N VAL A 209 -7.86 17.02 2.17
CA VAL A 209 -8.84 15.92 2.11
C VAL A 209 -8.37 14.72 2.94
N GLU A 210 -7.11 14.30 2.83
CA GLU A 210 -6.53 13.18 3.58
C GLU A 210 -6.47 13.48 5.09
N ARG A 211 -6.11 14.70 5.47
CA ARG A 211 -6.13 15.15 6.87
C ARG A 211 -7.54 15.16 7.45
N ASP A 212 -8.55 15.61 6.69
CA ASP A 212 -9.95 15.58 7.11
C ASP A 212 -10.47 14.15 7.23
N TYR A 213 -10.17 13.29 6.25
CA TYR A 213 -10.50 11.88 6.30
C TYR A 213 -9.95 11.22 7.58
N TYR A 214 -8.66 11.45 7.90
CA TYR A 214 -8.07 10.91 9.12
C TYR A 214 -8.77 11.43 10.39
N ARG A 215 -9.07 12.72 10.47
CA ARG A 215 -9.77 13.30 11.65
C ARG A 215 -11.13 12.65 11.90
N ARG A 216 -11.87 12.33 10.84
CA ARG A 216 -13.21 11.74 10.93
C ARG A 216 -13.18 10.23 11.18
N THR A 217 -12.23 9.53 10.60
CA THR A 217 -12.21 8.07 10.58
C THR A 217 -11.16 7.44 11.47
N GLY A 218 -10.09 8.14 11.81
CA GLY A 218 -8.91 7.58 12.46
C GLY A 218 -8.09 6.62 11.56
N ILE A 219 -8.42 6.51 10.28
CA ILE A 219 -7.80 5.55 9.37
C ILE A 219 -6.59 6.18 8.68
N TYR A 220 -5.40 5.61 8.91
CA TYR A 220 -4.22 5.82 8.09
C TYR A 220 -3.92 4.53 7.32
N PRO A 221 -4.22 4.46 6.02
CA PRO A 221 -4.18 3.23 5.24
C PRO A 221 -2.82 2.56 5.24
N MET A 222 -2.79 1.28 5.55
CA MET A 222 -1.60 0.42 5.45
C MET A 222 -1.64 -0.36 4.16
N MET A 223 -0.48 -0.48 3.49
CA MET A 223 -0.40 -1.13 2.18
C MET A 223 0.00 -2.60 2.28
N HIS A 224 0.89 -2.90 3.19
CA HIS A 224 1.52 -4.22 3.23
C HIS A 224 1.73 -4.68 4.67
N PRO A 225 1.33 -5.91 5.05
CA PRO A 225 1.82 -6.56 6.24
C PRO A 225 3.21 -7.17 6.00
N VAL A 226 3.91 -7.47 7.07
CA VAL A 226 5.05 -8.37 7.05
C VAL A 226 4.53 -9.81 7.24
N VAL A 227 4.97 -10.72 6.38
CA VAL A 227 4.66 -12.15 6.50
C VAL A 227 5.89 -12.92 6.96
N ILE A 228 5.65 -13.98 7.74
CA ILE A 228 6.68 -14.91 8.21
C ILE A 228 6.35 -16.32 7.73
N ARG A 229 7.35 -17.08 7.30
CA ARG A 229 7.17 -18.47 6.90
C ARG A 229 6.76 -19.32 8.10
N ARG A 230 5.80 -20.22 7.94
CA ARG A 230 5.23 -21.01 9.05
C ARG A 230 6.26 -21.82 9.82
N ASP A 231 7.31 -22.34 9.15
CA ASP A 231 8.40 -23.06 9.82
C ASP A 231 9.38 -22.16 10.60
N ARG A 232 9.16 -20.84 10.55
CA ARG A 232 9.91 -19.81 11.28
C ARG A 232 9.10 -19.13 12.38
N LEU A 233 7.88 -19.57 12.65
CA LEU A 233 7.00 -18.95 13.65
C LEU A 233 7.63 -18.87 15.05
N GLY A 234 8.55 -19.75 15.40
CA GLY A 234 9.31 -19.65 16.64
C GLY A 234 10.13 -18.36 16.80
N LEU A 235 10.39 -17.64 15.70
CA LEU A 235 11.07 -16.34 15.69
C LEU A 235 10.11 -15.15 15.53
N ALA A 236 8.80 -15.37 15.43
CA ALA A 236 7.83 -14.32 15.13
C ALA A 236 7.90 -13.14 16.10
N ARG A 237 8.05 -13.43 17.42
CA ARG A 237 8.18 -12.38 18.43
C ARG A 237 9.47 -11.58 18.26
N ALA A 238 10.60 -12.24 18.07
CA ALA A 238 11.89 -11.58 17.85
C ALA A 238 11.90 -10.73 16.56
N VAL A 239 11.23 -11.21 15.50
CA VAL A 239 11.02 -10.43 14.27
C VAL A 239 10.18 -9.18 14.54
N PHE A 240 9.05 -9.33 15.24
CA PHE A 240 8.20 -8.20 15.61
C PHE A 240 8.97 -7.15 16.41
N ASP A 241 9.70 -7.57 17.43
CA ASP A 241 10.50 -6.69 18.29
C ASP A 241 11.64 -6.00 17.49
N GLY A 242 12.26 -6.70 16.53
CA GLY A 242 13.25 -6.14 15.63
C GLY A 242 12.68 -5.02 14.74
N PHE A 243 11.51 -5.23 14.13
CA PHE A 243 10.82 -4.17 13.35
C PHE A 243 10.40 -3.00 14.25
N GLN A 244 9.90 -3.29 15.46
CA GLN A 244 9.53 -2.24 16.41
C GLN A 244 10.75 -1.40 16.82
N ALA A 245 11.89 -2.03 17.08
CA ALA A 245 13.13 -1.33 17.40
C ALA A 245 13.65 -0.49 16.22
N ALA A 246 13.53 -0.99 14.98
CA ALA A 246 13.91 -0.24 13.78
C ALA A 246 13.03 0.99 13.57
N LYS A 247 11.70 0.85 13.78
CA LYS A 247 10.77 1.99 13.78
C LYS A 247 11.14 3.01 14.86
N GLN A 248 11.41 2.59 16.09
CA GLN A 248 11.83 3.48 17.18
C GLN A 248 13.12 4.23 16.85
N ALA A 249 14.08 3.59 16.16
CA ALA A 249 15.29 4.26 15.69
C ALA A 249 14.97 5.38 14.66
N ALA A 250 13.97 5.18 13.79
CA ALA A 250 13.49 6.23 12.89
C ALA A 250 12.85 7.39 13.65
N GLU A 251 11.98 7.11 14.62
CA GLU A 251 11.33 8.10 15.47
C GLU A 251 12.36 8.98 16.23
N GLN A 252 13.42 8.33 16.75
CA GLN A 252 14.51 9.03 17.41
C GLN A 252 15.28 9.98 16.45
N ARG A 253 15.52 9.53 15.19
CA ARG A 253 16.11 10.38 14.15
C ARG A 253 15.25 11.61 13.85
N TYR A 254 13.92 11.42 13.74
CA TYR A 254 13.00 12.54 13.53
C TYR A 254 12.94 13.50 14.73
N ALA A 255 12.89 12.97 15.94
CA ALA A 255 12.93 13.81 17.15
C ALA A 255 14.23 14.63 17.23
N HIS A 256 15.37 14.02 16.88
CA HIS A 256 16.65 14.72 16.78
C HIS A 256 16.65 15.80 15.68
N ALA A 257 16.15 15.46 14.48
CA ALA A 257 16.04 16.41 13.38
C ALA A 257 15.15 17.60 13.76
N ARG A 258 14.00 17.36 14.40
CA ARG A 258 13.11 18.42 14.88
C ARG A 258 13.80 19.35 15.86
N ARG A 259 14.60 18.82 16.79
CA ARG A 259 15.39 19.61 17.75
C ARG A 259 16.41 20.53 17.06
N LEU A 260 16.92 20.13 15.90
CA LEU A 260 17.87 20.86 15.07
C LEU A 260 17.20 21.65 13.93
N PHE A 261 15.93 22.02 14.07
CA PHE A 261 15.15 22.75 13.04
C PHE A 261 15.12 22.06 11.65
N GLY A 262 15.27 20.74 11.62
CA GLY A 262 15.29 19.96 10.37
C GLY A 262 16.65 19.91 9.66
N ALA A 263 17.72 20.44 10.25
CA ALA A 263 19.03 20.55 9.59
C ALA A 263 19.65 19.21 9.15
N THR A 264 19.21 18.09 9.73
CA THR A 264 19.67 16.74 9.37
C THR A 264 18.89 16.10 8.21
N LEU A 265 17.89 16.79 7.67
CA LEU A 265 17.03 16.31 6.60
C LEU A 265 17.18 17.20 5.35
N MET A 266 17.25 16.59 4.16
CA MET A 266 17.24 17.32 2.89
C MET A 266 15.80 17.75 2.49
N LEU A 267 14.98 18.14 3.47
CA LEU A 267 13.61 18.58 3.25
C LEU A 267 13.39 19.95 3.94
N PRO A 268 13.27 21.04 3.20
CA PRO A 268 12.91 22.32 3.77
C PRO A 268 11.58 22.24 4.53
N TRP A 269 11.49 23.01 5.63
CA TRP A 269 10.29 23.05 6.51
C TRP A 269 9.87 21.70 7.13
N ALA A 270 10.73 20.67 7.14
CA ALA A 270 10.45 19.37 7.76
C ALA A 270 9.94 19.49 9.20
N SER A 271 10.51 20.41 10.00
CA SER A 271 10.07 20.65 11.39
C SER A 271 8.60 21.05 11.49
N ARG A 272 8.10 21.88 10.54
CA ARG A 272 6.68 22.27 10.48
C ARG A 272 5.80 21.07 10.20
N LEU A 273 6.13 20.23 9.20
CA LEU A 273 5.39 19.01 8.90
C LEU A 273 5.34 18.04 10.08
N MET A 274 6.47 17.90 10.80
CA MET A 274 6.53 17.08 12.02
C MET A 274 5.59 17.61 13.10
N ASP A 275 5.56 18.94 13.32
CA ASP A 275 4.68 19.59 14.30
C ASP A 275 3.20 19.43 13.93
N GLU A 276 2.85 19.57 12.66
CA GLU A 276 1.50 19.41 12.16
C GLU A 276 1.04 17.95 12.28
N ASN A 277 1.90 16.99 11.94
CA ASN A 277 1.61 15.57 12.09
C ASN A 277 1.46 15.17 13.56
N ALA A 278 2.32 15.66 14.47
CA ALA A 278 2.19 15.39 15.89
C ALA A 278 0.85 15.90 16.46
N LYS A 279 0.31 17.02 15.95
CA LYS A 279 -1.00 17.53 16.33
C LYS A 279 -2.15 16.69 15.74
N LEU A 280 -2.00 16.24 14.49
CA LEU A 280 -3.04 15.47 13.80
C LEU A 280 -3.20 14.08 14.38
N PHE A 281 -2.10 13.36 14.56
CA PHE A 281 -2.11 11.93 14.92
C PHE A 281 -2.15 11.66 16.43
N SER A 282 -1.87 12.65 17.27
CA SER A 282 -1.99 12.56 18.75
C SER A 282 -1.22 11.39 19.39
N GLY A 283 -0.03 11.03 18.91
CA GLY A 283 0.77 9.93 19.46
C GLY A 283 1.56 9.17 18.40
N ASP A 284 1.62 7.85 18.52
CA ASP A 284 2.25 6.99 17.51
C ASP A 284 1.36 6.91 16.27
N TRP A 285 1.75 7.61 15.19
CA TRP A 285 1.03 7.56 13.91
C TRP A 285 1.41 6.38 13.01
N TRP A 286 2.36 5.55 13.47
CA TRP A 286 2.80 4.37 12.74
C TRP A 286 2.77 3.11 13.62
N PRO A 287 1.64 2.83 14.29
CA PRO A 287 1.60 1.74 15.25
C PRO A 287 1.72 0.39 14.56
N TYR A 288 2.46 -0.54 15.20
CA TYR A 288 2.42 -1.97 14.93
C TYR A 288 1.53 -2.66 15.98
N GLY A 289 1.19 -3.91 15.73
CA GLY A 289 0.30 -4.70 16.60
C GLY A 289 -1.15 -4.72 16.13
N THR A 290 -1.86 -5.76 16.54
CA THR A 290 -3.23 -6.04 16.09
C THR A 290 -4.22 -5.02 16.63
N GLU A 291 -4.20 -4.77 17.95
CA GLU A 291 -5.22 -3.92 18.58
C GLU A 291 -5.17 -2.47 18.11
N ALA A 292 -3.98 -1.90 17.98
CA ALA A 292 -3.80 -0.52 17.51
C ALA A 292 -4.24 -0.32 16.05
N ASN A 293 -4.33 -1.41 15.29
CA ASN A 293 -4.67 -1.39 13.87
C ASN A 293 -5.99 -2.07 13.53
N ARG A 294 -6.70 -2.61 14.54
CA ARG A 294 -7.92 -3.41 14.34
C ARG A 294 -8.95 -2.72 13.44
N HIS A 295 -9.26 -1.46 13.70
CA HIS A 295 -10.21 -0.69 12.92
C HIS A 295 -9.79 -0.52 11.46
N THR A 296 -8.53 -0.18 11.22
CA THR A 296 -8.01 0.03 9.85
C THR A 296 -7.94 -1.29 9.07
N VAL A 297 -7.52 -2.39 9.74
CA VAL A 297 -7.48 -3.72 9.12
C VAL A 297 -8.89 -4.20 8.80
N ASP A 298 -9.84 -4.11 9.74
CA ASP A 298 -11.22 -4.53 9.52
C ASP A 298 -11.87 -3.75 8.36
N THR A 299 -11.57 -2.45 8.25
CA THR A 299 -12.01 -1.62 7.12
C THR A 299 -11.44 -2.13 5.80
N PHE A 300 -10.14 -2.47 5.73
CA PHE A 300 -9.55 -3.04 4.51
C PHE A 300 -10.17 -4.38 4.14
N LEU A 301 -10.37 -5.27 5.11
CA LEU A 301 -11.00 -6.58 4.90
C LEU A 301 -12.43 -6.44 4.38
N ARG A 302 -13.19 -5.45 4.90
CA ARG A 302 -14.51 -5.11 4.38
C ARG A 302 -14.43 -4.63 2.94
N TYR A 303 -13.55 -3.67 2.63
CA TYR A 303 -13.36 -3.16 1.26
C TYR A 303 -12.97 -4.25 0.28
N HIS A 304 -12.10 -5.16 0.70
CA HIS A 304 -11.67 -6.29 -0.13
C HIS A 304 -12.85 -7.24 -0.44
N TYR A 305 -13.67 -7.54 0.56
CA TYR A 305 -14.87 -8.35 0.38
C TYR A 305 -15.95 -7.65 -0.46
N ASP A 306 -16.27 -6.38 -0.15
CA ASP A 306 -17.32 -5.61 -0.85
C ASP A 306 -16.99 -5.40 -2.34
N GLN A 307 -15.70 -5.43 -2.70
CA GLN A 307 -15.22 -5.37 -4.09
C GLN A 307 -15.18 -6.74 -4.78
N GLY A 308 -15.66 -7.80 -4.14
CA GLY A 308 -15.72 -9.15 -4.69
C GLY A 308 -14.36 -9.85 -4.82
N LEU A 309 -13.36 -9.43 -4.04
CA LEU A 309 -11.99 -9.96 -4.11
C LEU A 309 -11.77 -11.17 -3.18
N SER A 310 -12.72 -11.51 -2.34
CA SER A 310 -12.72 -12.70 -1.49
C SER A 310 -14.13 -13.29 -1.41
N GLU A 311 -14.21 -14.60 -1.25
CA GLU A 311 -15.50 -15.34 -1.18
C GLU A 311 -16.27 -15.03 0.12
N ARG A 312 -15.57 -14.67 1.18
CA ARG A 312 -16.14 -14.26 2.47
C ARG A 312 -15.35 -13.12 3.08
N ARG A 313 -15.97 -12.34 3.95
CA ARG A 313 -15.29 -11.37 4.78
C ARG A 313 -14.46 -12.10 5.84
N LEU A 314 -13.15 -11.89 5.81
CA LEU A 314 -12.23 -12.36 6.83
C LEU A 314 -12.27 -11.42 8.05
N THR A 315 -11.93 -11.93 9.21
CA THR A 315 -11.79 -11.14 10.44
C THR A 315 -10.33 -10.81 10.73
N VAL A 316 -10.11 -9.78 11.54
CA VAL A 316 -8.76 -9.36 11.95
C VAL A 316 -8.00 -10.49 12.64
N ASP A 317 -8.71 -11.27 13.48
CA ASP A 317 -8.08 -12.36 14.25
C ASP A 317 -7.73 -13.59 13.38
N GLU A 318 -8.37 -13.75 12.21
CA GLU A 318 -8.04 -14.83 11.28
C GLU A 318 -6.77 -14.55 10.46
N VAL A 319 -6.50 -13.26 10.14
CA VAL A 319 -5.44 -12.91 9.19
C VAL A 319 -4.07 -12.76 9.82
N PHE A 320 -3.99 -12.67 11.15
CA PHE A 320 -2.72 -12.54 11.86
C PHE A 320 -2.36 -13.74 12.72
N THR A 321 -1.07 -13.90 12.97
CA THR A 321 -0.57 -14.78 14.02
C THR A 321 -1.01 -14.24 15.38
N PRO A 322 -1.57 -15.09 16.28
CA PRO A 322 -1.97 -14.67 17.62
C PRO A 322 -0.80 -14.15 18.48
N GLY A 323 -1.10 -13.24 19.40
CA GLY A 323 -0.15 -12.81 20.44
C GLY A 323 0.60 -11.50 20.17
N PHE A 324 0.10 -10.66 19.22
CA PHE A 324 0.70 -9.37 18.88
C PHE A 324 -0.28 -8.20 18.99
#